data_a1b742ff43fdd850b4df852b3393409d
#
_entry.id   a1b742ff43fdd850b4df852b3393409d
#
_cell.length_a   1.000
_cell.length_b   1.000
_cell.length_c   1.000
_cell.angle_alpha   90.00
_cell.angle_beta   90.00
_cell.angle_gamma   90.00
#
_symmetry.space_group_name_H-M   'P 1'
#
loop_
_entity.id
_entity.type
_entity.pdbx_description
1 polymer ?
#
loop_
_entity_poly.entity_id
_entity_poly.type
_entity_poly.pdbx_seq_one_letter_code
_entity_poly.pdbx_strand_id
1 'polypeptide(L)'
;DDPLLARAIRDGVDWEVLADRETALFREDMTALGVIAPDHYLGVTETIGAIVEAVARLEEAGAAYRLPVEGCASEDIYLDLSQAPGVGSIANQTRVDMLALFAERGGDPERPGKRDPLDPLLWRGARPDEPSWDGGSLGDGRPGWHIECTVIALEHLDLPFTVQGGGTDLLFPHHEMSATQGRLLSGAHSFAQAYVHQAMVGLDGEKMSKSRGNLVLVSKLRADGVDPMAIRLALLDHHYRTEWEWTDADLARAQERLGQWRAALSRNGGPATADLIRALRAAV
;
A
#
# COMPACT_ATOMS: atom_id res chain seq x y z
N ASP A 1 -10.74 0.57 -0.48
CA ASP A 1 -11.84 -0.14 -1.12
C ASP A 1 -13.02 0.74 -1.48
N ASP A 2 -13.30 1.82 -0.74
CA ASP A 2 -14.36 2.76 -1.12
C ASP A 2 -14.23 3.32 -2.55
N PRO A 3 -13.01 3.65 -3.07
CA PRO A 3 -12.85 4.03 -4.46
C PRO A 3 -13.18 2.94 -5.48
N LEU A 4 -12.95 1.65 -5.13
CA LEU A 4 -13.31 0.52 -5.98
C LEU A 4 -14.83 0.37 -6.06
N LEU A 5 -15.51 0.40 -4.92
CA LEU A 5 -16.97 0.31 -4.82
C LEU A 5 -17.64 1.47 -5.53
N ALA A 6 -17.16 2.70 -5.31
CA ALA A 6 -17.68 3.88 -6.00
C ALA A 6 -17.54 3.77 -7.53
N ARG A 7 -16.41 3.19 -8.01
CA ARG A 7 -16.22 2.95 -9.45
C ARG A 7 -17.14 1.85 -9.98
N ALA A 8 -17.29 0.75 -9.24
CA ALA A 8 -18.17 -0.35 -9.62
C ALA A 8 -19.63 0.13 -9.78
N ILE A 9 -20.11 0.92 -8.82
CA ILE A 9 -21.45 1.54 -8.86
C ILE A 9 -21.59 2.47 -10.07
N ARG A 10 -20.63 3.37 -10.28
CA ARG A 10 -20.64 4.32 -11.40
C ARG A 10 -20.64 3.63 -12.76
N ASP A 11 -19.85 2.56 -12.91
CA ASP A 11 -19.64 1.84 -14.15
C ASP A 11 -20.73 0.75 -14.37
N GLY A 12 -21.60 0.51 -13.37
CA GLY A 12 -22.67 -0.49 -13.41
C GLY A 12 -22.15 -1.93 -13.51
N VAL A 13 -21.01 -2.21 -12.89
CA VAL A 13 -20.36 -3.52 -12.89
C VAL A 13 -20.27 -4.06 -11.47
N ASP A 14 -20.21 -5.38 -11.36
CA ASP A 14 -19.92 -6.04 -10.09
C ASP A 14 -18.52 -5.69 -9.61
N TRP A 15 -18.36 -5.41 -8.29
CA TRP A 15 -17.09 -4.96 -7.73
C TRP A 15 -16.02 -6.07 -7.74
N GLU A 16 -16.40 -7.35 -7.61
CA GLU A 16 -15.46 -8.48 -7.66
C GLU A 16 -14.92 -8.63 -9.08
N VAL A 17 -15.79 -8.57 -10.07
CA VAL A 17 -15.40 -8.61 -11.50
C VAL A 17 -14.47 -7.43 -11.84
N LEU A 18 -14.74 -6.25 -11.29
CA LEU A 18 -13.87 -5.09 -11.45
C LEU A 18 -12.51 -5.31 -10.80
N ALA A 19 -12.50 -5.82 -9.56
CA ALA A 19 -11.27 -6.10 -8.81
C ALA A 19 -10.38 -7.12 -9.54
N ASP A 20 -10.96 -8.21 -10.00
CA ASP A 20 -10.25 -9.27 -10.73
C ASP A 20 -9.62 -8.74 -12.02
N ARG A 21 -10.38 -7.96 -12.79
CA ARG A 21 -9.90 -7.33 -14.02
C ARG A 21 -8.71 -6.40 -13.79
N GLU A 22 -8.83 -5.51 -12.80
CA GLU A 22 -7.77 -4.54 -12.50
C GLU A 22 -6.53 -5.25 -11.91
N THR A 23 -6.73 -6.30 -11.13
CA THR A 23 -5.63 -7.14 -10.59
C THR A 23 -4.91 -7.89 -11.71
N ALA A 24 -5.63 -8.47 -12.67
CA ALA A 24 -5.04 -9.13 -13.82
C ALA A 24 -4.21 -8.15 -14.66
N LEU A 25 -4.74 -6.96 -14.93
CA LEU A 25 -4.05 -5.90 -15.66
C LEU A 25 -2.77 -5.44 -14.94
N PHE A 26 -2.84 -5.28 -13.62
CA PHE A 26 -1.66 -4.94 -12.81
C PHE A 26 -0.57 -6.03 -12.89
N ARG A 27 -0.95 -7.31 -12.82
CA ARG A 27 0.00 -8.43 -12.97
C ARG A 27 0.67 -8.44 -14.34
N GLU A 28 -0.08 -8.15 -15.40
CA GLU A 28 0.47 -8.02 -16.76
C GLU A 28 1.47 -6.86 -16.84
N ASP A 29 1.14 -5.72 -16.26
CA ASP A 29 2.02 -4.55 -16.23
C ASP A 29 3.33 -4.86 -15.50
N MET A 30 3.25 -5.46 -14.32
CA MET A 30 4.44 -5.82 -13.53
C MET A 30 5.30 -6.85 -14.26
N THR A 31 4.70 -7.83 -14.91
CA THR A 31 5.40 -8.82 -15.73
C THR A 31 6.11 -8.16 -16.90
N ALA A 32 5.44 -7.27 -17.60
CA ALA A 32 6.00 -6.55 -18.74
C ALA A 32 7.19 -5.65 -18.33
N LEU A 33 7.12 -5.03 -17.15
CA LEU A 33 8.21 -4.26 -16.56
C LEU A 33 9.36 -5.13 -16.04
N GLY A 34 9.26 -6.45 -16.06
CA GLY A 34 10.27 -7.38 -15.53
C GLY A 34 10.39 -7.33 -14.02
N VAL A 35 9.31 -7.00 -13.31
CA VAL A 35 9.24 -7.09 -11.85
C VAL A 35 9.15 -8.57 -11.47
N ILE A 36 9.96 -8.99 -10.50
CA ILE A 36 9.92 -10.36 -9.96
C ILE A 36 8.58 -10.55 -9.25
N ALA A 37 7.87 -11.63 -9.58
CA ALA A 37 6.61 -11.94 -8.91
C ALA A 37 6.85 -12.18 -7.41
N PRO A 38 5.95 -11.69 -6.54
CA PRO A 38 6.04 -12.00 -5.11
C PRO A 38 5.71 -13.46 -4.85
N ASP A 39 6.29 -14.03 -3.79
CA ASP A 39 6.01 -15.41 -3.36
C ASP A 39 4.56 -15.55 -2.85
N HIS A 40 4.05 -14.49 -2.20
CA HIS A 40 2.68 -14.39 -1.72
C HIS A 40 1.99 -13.21 -2.38
N TYR A 41 0.88 -13.45 -3.06
CA TYR A 41 0.05 -12.43 -3.72
C TYR A 41 -1.41 -12.70 -3.37
N LEU A 42 -1.85 -12.10 -2.28
CA LEU A 42 -3.12 -12.41 -1.61
C LEU A 42 -4.08 -11.24 -1.68
N GLY A 43 -5.35 -11.54 -1.90
CA GLY A 43 -6.44 -10.59 -1.72
C GLY A 43 -6.93 -10.58 -0.27
N VAL A 44 -7.44 -9.43 0.18
CA VAL A 44 -8.01 -9.30 1.54
C VAL A 44 -9.17 -10.26 1.75
N THR A 45 -9.98 -10.49 0.71
CA THR A 45 -11.12 -11.41 0.75
C THR A 45 -10.74 -12.85 1.08
N GLU A 46 -9.51 -13.26 0.78
CA GLU A 46 -8.97 -14.57 1.09
C GLU A 46 -8.54 -14.71 2.56
N THR A 47 -8.41 -13.58 3.29
CA THR A 47 -7.85 -13.52 4.64
C THR A 47 -8.85 -13.05 5.71
N ILE A 48 -10.12 -12.89 5.36
CA ILE A 48 -11.17 -12.39 6.27
C ILE A 48 -11.22 -13.20 7.58
N GLY A 49 -11.19 -14.53 7.51
CA GLY A 49 -11.24 -15.37 8.71
C GLY A 49 -10.09 -15.10 9.68
N ALA A 50 -8.86 -14.99 9.16
CA ALA A 50 -7.69 -14.67 9.99
C ALA A 50 -7.77 -13.25 10.58
N ILE A 51 -8.33 -12.30 9.83
CA ILE A 51 -8.54 -10.93 10.33
C ILE A 51 -9.57 -10.93 11.46
N VAL A 52 -10.68 -11.65 11.32
CA VAL A 52 -11.70 -11.79 12.39
C VAL A 52 -11.07 -12.35 13.65
N GLU A 53 -10.28 -13.42 13.55
CA GLU A 53 -9.56 -14.00 14.69
C GLU A 53 -8.59 -13.00 15.34
N ALA A 54 -7.85 -12.24 14.52
CA ALA A 54 -6.90 -11.25 15.01
C ALA A 54 -7.61 -10.11 15.78
N VAL A 55 -8.72 -9.60 15.24
CA VAL A 55 -9.49 -8.55 15.91
C VAL A 55 -10.12 -9.07 17.21
N ALA A 56 -10.68 -10.28 17.21
CA ALA A 56 -11.21 -10.90 18.43
C ALA A 56 -10.14 -11.05 19.52
N ARG A 57 -8.91 -11.46 19.16
CA ARG A 57 -7.78 -11.52 20.10
C ARG A 57 -7.41 -10.15 20.67
N LEU A 58 -7.48 -9.08 19.88
CA LEU A 58 -7.23 -7.72 20.38
C LEU A 58 -8.33 -7.28 21.36
N GLU A 59 -9.59 -7.64 21.11
CA GLU A 59 -10.69 -7.39 22.07
C GLU A 59 -10.49 -8.18 23.36
N GLU A 60 -10.21 -9.48 23.29
CA GLU A 60 -9.95 -10.33 24.46
C GLU A 60 -8.76 -9.83 25.31
N ALA A 61 -7.75 -9.26 24.65
CA ALA A 61 -6.61 -8.65 25.32
C ALA A 61 -6.91 -7.25 25.91
N GLY A 62 -8.12 -6.71 25.71
CA GLY A 62 -8.48 -5.36 26.12
C GLY A 62 -7.81 -4.24 25.31
N ALA A 63 -7.22 -4.59 24.18
CA ALA A 63 -6.54 -3.65 23.27
C ALA A 63 -7.48 -3.08 22.18
N ALA A 64 -8.74 -3.50 22.15
CA ALA A 64 -9.76 -2.97 21.26
C ALA A 64 -11.07 -2.68 22.00
N TYR A 65 -11.90 -1.84 21.41
CA TYR A 65 -13.20 -1.46 21.99
C TYR A 65 -14.23 -1.19 20.89
N ARG A 66 -15.49 -1.29 21.25
CA ARG A 66 -16.62 -1.12 20.34
C ARG A 66 -17.27 0.25 20.47
N LEU A 67 -17.72 0.77 19.33
CA LEU A 67 -18.54 1.97 19.25
C LEU A 67 -19.83 1.67 18.48
N PRO A 68 -20.99 2.01 19.05
CA PRO A 68 -22.26 1.81 18.38
C PRO A 68 -22.38 2.69 17.14
N VAL A 69 -23.13 2.20 16.18
CA VAL A 69 -23.45 2.90 14.94
C VAL A 69 -24.93 3.05 14.83
N GLU A 70 -25.38 4.29 14.71
CA GLU A 70 -26.80 4.59 14.60
C GLU A 70 -27.43 3.88 13.38
N GLY A 71 -28.52 3.16 13.62
CA GLY A 71 -29.25 2.45 12.58
C GLY A 71 -28.61 1.14 12.09
N CYS A 72 -27.50 0.69 12.69
CA CYS A 72 -26.84 -0.56 12.34
C CYS A 72 -26.92 -1.56 13.49
N ALA A 73 -26.97 -2.86 13.15
CA ALA A 73 -26.97 -3.93 14.14
C ALA A 73 -25.56 -4.26 14.65
N SER A 74 -24.55 -4.05 13.81
CA SER A 74 -23.14 -4.28 14.12
C SER A 74 -22.43 -2.99 14.53
N GLU A 75 -21.50 -3.10 15.46
CA GLU A 75 -20.69 -2.01 15.97
C GLU A 75 -19.38 -1.87 15.20
N ASP A 76 -18.78 -0.68 15.24
CA ASP A 76 -17.41 -0.48 14.79
C ASP A 76 -16.43 -0.82 15.92
N ILE A 77 -15.33 -1.50 15.58
CA ILE A 77 -14.30 -1.89 16.54
C ILE A 77 -13.02 -1.11 16.26
N TYR A 78 -12.52 -0.43 17.26
CA TYR A 78 -11.32 0.41 17.20
C TYR A 78 -10.19 -0.16 18.06
N LEU A 79 -8.95 0.01 17.62
CA LEU A 79 -7.79 -0.26 18.44
C LEU A 79 -7.65 0.83 19.50
N ASP A 80 -7.33 0.46 20.73
CA ASP A 80 -6.97 1.39 21.81
C ASP A 80 -5.47 1.65 21.79
N LEU A 81 -5.04 2.78 21.22
CA LEU A 81 -3.64 3.14 21.12
C LEU A 81 -2.97 3.40 22.49
N SER A 82 -3.74 3.58 23.56
CA SER A 82 -3.19 3.67 24.91
C SER A 82 -2.51 2.36 25.36
N GLN A 83 -2.88 1.23 24.73
CA GLN A 83 -2.27 -0.08 24.97
C GLN A 83 -1.02 -0.31 24.12
N ALA A 84 -0.67 0.62 23.23
CA ALA A 84 0.40 0.49 22.25
C ALA A 84 1.46 1.60 22.41
N PRO A 85 2.46 1.42 23.29
CA PRO A 85 3.51 2.40 23.47
C PRO A 85 4.32 2.59 22.16
N GLY A 86 4.73 3.84 21.91
CA GLY A 86 5.63 4.17 20.81
C GLY A 86 4.96 4.46 19.46
N VAL A 87 3.67 4.72 19.43
CA VAL A 87 2.97 5.23 18.22
C VAL A 87 3.60 6.55 17.78
N GLY A 88 3.89 6.67 16.47
CA GLY A 88 4.60 7.79 15.87
C GLY A 88 6.12 7.58 15.74
N SER A 89 6.66 6.47 16.26
CA SER A 89 8.11 6.19 16.21
C SER A 89 8.63 5.86 14.81
N ILE A 90 7.79 5.32 13.93
CA ILE A 90 8.15 5.01 12.54
C ILE A 90 7.97 6.25 11.68
N ALA A 91 6.83 6.92 11.82
CA ALA A 91 6.51 8.11 11.04
C ALA A 91 7.38 9.31 11.41
N ASN A 92 7.86 9.38 12.66
CA ASN A 92 8.64 10.49 13.19
C ASN A 92 7.97 11.86 12.93
N GLN A 93 6.65 11.92 13.13
CA GLN A 93 5.82 13.09 12.89
C GLN A 93 5.26 13.63 14.21
N THR A 94 4.91 14.91 14.22
CA THR A 94 4.22 15.50 15.38
C THR A 94 2.78 14.97 15.47
N ARG A 95 2.21 14.98 16.69
CA ARG A 95 0.82 14.58 16.87
C ARG A 95 -0.16 15.42 16.02
N VAL A 96 0.14 16.69 15.84
CA VAL A 96 -0.68 17.60 15.00
C VAL A 96 -0.67 17.15 13.54
N ASP A 97 0.52 16.84 13.00
CA ASP A 97 0.65 16.36 11.63
C ASP A 97 -0.02 15.00 11.46
N MET A 98 0.14 14.10 12.44
CA MET A 98 -0.52 12.79 12.44
C MET A 98 -2.05 12.92 12.41
N LEU A 99 -2.64 13.82 13.19
CA LEU A 99 -4.09 14.04 13.18
C LEU A 99 -4.60 14.55 11.82
N ALA A 100 -3.88 15.49 11.23
CA ALA A 100 -4.23 16.03 9.91
C ALA A 100 -4.15 14.95 8.82
N LEU A 101 -3.05 14.18 8.80
CA LEU A 101 -2.85 13.09 7.85
C LEU A 101 -3.84 11.94 8.07
N PHE A 102 -4.19 11.64 9.31
CA PHE A 102 -5.16 10.60 9.62
C PHE A 102 -6.53 10.94 9.04
N ALA A 103 -7.00 12.19 9.22
CA ALA A 103 -8.25 12.67 8.64
C ALA A 103 -8.21 12.67 7.10
N GLU A 104 -7.10 13.16 6.51
CA GLU A 104 -6.94 13.20 5.04
C GLU A 104 -6.97 11.81 4.41
N ARG A 105 -6.48 10.79 5.13
CA ARG A 105 -6.28 9.42 4.61
C ARG A 105 -7.33 8.43 5.06
N GLY A 106 -8.55 8.90 5.32
CA GLY A 106 -9.71 8.07 5.60
C GLY A 106 -9.91 7.66 7.05
N GLY A 107 -9.13 8.23 7.96
CA GLY A 107 -9.40 8.14 9.39
C GLY A 107 -10.54 9.06 9.81
N ASP A 108 -11.07 8.83 11.01
CA ASP A 108 -12.22 9.51 11.57
C ASP A 108 -11.93 10.12 12.96
N PRO A 109 -10.98 11.09 13.05
CA PRO A 109 -10.55 11.64 14.34
C PRO A 109 -11.69 12.29 15.14
N GLU A 110 -12.73 12.79 14.45
CA GLU A 110 -13.89 13.45 15.05
C GLU A 110 -15.00 12.48 15.47
N ARG A 111 -14.81 11.16 15.28
CA ARG A 111 -15.81 10.16 15.62
C ARG A 111 -16.14 10.20 17.12
N PRO A 112 -17.40 10.46 17.50
CA PRO A 112 -17.80 10.47 18.90
C PRO A 112 -17.57 9.12 19.59
N GLY A 113 -17.04 9.16 20.80
CA GLY A 113 -16.79 7.97 21.62
C GLY A 113 -15.41 7.35 21.44
N LYS A 114 -14.60 7.79 20.48
CA LYS A 114 -13.20 7.35 20.40
C LYS A 114 -12.43 7.76 21.66
N ARG A 115 -11.57 6.86 22.15
CA ARG A 115 -10.69 7.10 23.30
C ARG A 115 -9.54 8.02 22.95
N ASP A 116 -8.97 7.81 21.77
CA ASP A 116 -7.98 8.70 21.12
C ASP A 116 -8.42 8.98 19.67
N PRO A 117 -8.36 10.23 19.20
CA PRO A 117 -8.68 10.57 17.81
C PRO A 117 -7.90 9.75 16.75
N LEU A 118 -6.71 9.26 17.09
CA LEU A 118 -5.87 8.45 16.21
C LEU A 118 -6.17 6.93 16.28
N ASP A 119 -7.06 6.47 17.17
CA ASP A 119 -7.41 5.05 17.25
C ASP A 119 -7.89 4.55 15.89
N PRO A 120 -7.20 3.58 15.25
CA PRO A 120 -7.59 3.11 13.94
C PRO A 120 -8.73 2.12 14.01
N LEU A 121 -9.58 2.13 12.99
CA LEU A 121 -10.63 1.16 12.79
C LEU A 121 -10.02 -0.22 12.53
N LEU A 122 -10.47 -1.24 13.26
CA LEU A 122 -10.11 -2.65 13.07
C LEU A 122 -11.18 -3.40 12.30
N TRP A 123 -12.44 -3.18 12.65
CA TRP A 123 -13.59 -3.80 12.02
C TRP A 123 -14.73 -2.80 11.88
N ARG A 124 -15.21 -2.63 10.67
CA ARG A 124 -16.36 -1.77 10.35
C ARG A 124 -17.61 -2.64 10.35
N GLY A 125 -18.51 -2.41 11.27
CA GLY A 125 -19.80 -3.11 11.28
C GLY A 125 -20.56 -2.92 9.96
N ALA A 126 -21.38 -3.88 9.58
CA ALA A 126 -22.10 -3.89 8.32
C ALA A 126 -22.94 -2.62 8.10
N ARG A 127 -22.92 -2.13 6.87
CA ARG A 127 -23.71 -0.99 6.38
C ARG A 127 -24.59 -1.43 5.21
N PRO A 128 -25.76 -0.82 5.03
CA PRO A 128 -26.52 -0.99 3.79
C PRO A 128 -25.65 -0.63 2.58
N ASP A 129 -25.76 -1.41 1.51
CA ASP A 129 -25.12 -1.19 0.22
C ASP A 129 -23.56 -1.28 0.22
N GLU A 130 -22.96 -1.76 1.32
CA GLU A 130 -21.55 -2.09 1.41
C GLU A 130 -21.36 -3.62 1.47
N PRO A 131 -20.25 -4.16 0.88
CA PRO A 131 -19.88 -5.56 1.10
C PRO A 131 -19.64 -5.82 2.58
N SER A 132 -20.07 -6.96 3.06
CA SER A 132 -19.84 -7.41 4.43
C SER A 132 -19.62 -8.91 4.49
N TRP A 133 -18.90 -9.34 5.49
CA TRP A 133 -18.58 -10.74 5.77
C TRP A 133 -19.04 -11.11 7.16
N ASP A 134 -19.26 -12.39 7.36
CA ASP A 134 -19.53 -12.94 8.69
C ASP A 134 -18.30 -12.71 9.59
N GLY A 135 -18.44 -11.85 10.59
CA GLY A 135 -17.41 -11.55 11.59
C GLY A 135 -17.52 -12.40 12.86
N GLY A 136 -18.41 -13.41 12.89
CA GLY A 136 -18.62 -14.24 14.09
C GLY A 136 -18.95 -13.39 15.32
N SER A 137 -18.10 -13.43 16.34
CA SER A 137 -18.25 -12.63 17.56
C SER A 137 -18.17 -11.11 17.35
N LEU A 138 -17.58 -10.67 16.25
CA LEU A 138 -17.46 -9.24 15.89
C LEU A 138 -18.78 -8.70 15.32
N GLY A 139 -19.66 -9.59 14.82
CA GLY A 139 -20.81 -9.24 14.00
C GLY A 139 -20.44 -9.04 12.53
N ASP A 140 -21.45 -9.03 11.66
CA ASP A 140 -21.25 -8.81 10.23
C ASP A 140 -20.56 -7.47 9.96
N GLY A 141 -19.62 -7.47 9.01
CA GLY A 141 -18.86 -6.26 8.72
C GLY A 141 -17.72 -6.48 7.74
N ARG A 142 -16.79 -5.55 7.76
CA ARG A 142 -15.56 -5.60 6.94
C ARG A 142 -14.35 -5.08 7.71
N PRO A 143 -13.13 -5.54 7.36
CA PRO A 143 -11.92 -5.08 8.04
C PRO A 143 -11.65 -3.59 7.83
N GLY A 144 -10.95 -2.99 8.79
CA GLY A 144 -10.28 -1.72 8.61
C GLY A 144 -9.00 -1.87 7.78
N TRP A 145 -8.62 -0.84 7.07
CA TRP A 145 -7.51 -0.89 6.09
C TRP A 145 -6.17 -1.38 6.65
N HIS A 146 -5.83 -1.06 7.90
CA HIS A 146 -4.48 -1.35 8.40
C HIS A 146 -4.34 -2.79 8.88
N ILE A 147 -5.40 -3.37 9.45
CA ILE A 147 -5.37 -4.74 9.97
C ILE A 147 -5.25 -5.78 8.87
N GLU A 148 -5.76 -5.48 7.67
CA GLU A 148 -5.64 -6.33 6.48
C GLU A 148 -4.18 -6.70 6.21
N CYS A 149 -3.36 -5.70 5.93
CA CYS A 149 -1.95 -5.91 5.64
C CYS A 149 -1.16 -6.44 6.84
N THR A 150 -1.59 -6.08 8.05
CA THR A 150 -0.97 -6.60 9.29
C THR A 150 -1.12 -8.10 9.38
N VAL A 151 -2.32 -8.62 9.21
CA VAL A 151 -2.61 -10.06 9.33
C VAL A 151 -1.95 -10.84 8.22
N ILE A 152 -2.03 -10.36 6.97
CA ILE A 152 -1.34 -10.99 5.84
C ILE A 152 0.17 -11.12 6.13
N ALA A 153 0.80 -10.07 6.65
CA ALA A 153 2.21 -10.12 6.99
C ALA A 153 2.51 -11.11 8.13
N LEU A 154 1.66 -11.16 9.16
CA LEU A 154 1.81 -12.09 10.29
C LEU A 154 1.67 -13.56 9.90
N GLU A 155 0.83 -13.86 8.91
CA GLU A 155 0.61 -15.24 8.44
C GLU A 155 1.74 -15.76 7.53
N HIS A 156 2.41 -14.86 6.81
CA HIS A 156 3.32 -15.26 5.73
C HIS A 156 4.77 -14.87 5.94
N LEU A 157 5.08 -14.03 6.93
CA LEU A 157 6.43 -13.54 7.18
C LEU A 157 6.85 -13.79 8.63
N ASP A 158 8.09 -14.22 8.82
CA ASP A 158 8.70 -14.31 10.14
C ASP A 158 9.02 -12.91 10.69
N LEU A 159 8.70 -12.66 11.97
CA LEU A 159 8.97 -11.38 12.61
C LEU A 159 10.33 -11.33 13.31
N PRO A 160 11.04 -10.19 13.25
CA PRO A 160 10.76 -9.04 12.38
C PRO A 160 11.16 -9.36 10.93
N PHE A 161 10.28 -9.11 9.98
CA PHE A 161 10.66 -9.25 8.57
C PHE A 161 11.61 -8.13 8.12
N THR A 162 12.32 -8.34 7.01
CA THR A 162 13.47 -7.49 6.66
C THR A 162 13.06 -6.05 6.33
N VAL A 163 12.08 -5.85 5.45
CA VAL A 163 11.70 -4.50 4.97
C VAL A 163 10.19 -4.40 4.82
N GLN A 164 9.61 -3.35 5.40
CA GLN A 164 8.28 -2.87 5.01
C GLN A 164 8.45 -1.70 4.03
N GLY A 165 8.00 -1.92 2.78
CA GLY A 165 8.16 -0.96 1.68
C GLY A 165 6.83 -0.38 1.21
N GLY A 166 6.86 0.85 0.69
CA GLY A 166 5.68 1.50 0.11
C GLY A 166 5.94 2.92 -0.35
N GLY A 167 4.91 3.64 -0.76
CA GLY A 167 4.99 5.08 -1.00
C GLY A 167 5.08 5.88 0.30
N THR A 168 5.56 7.11 0.23
CA THR A 168 5.61 8.01 1.40
C THR A 168 4.23 8.30 1.99
N ASP A 169 3.18 8.16 1.20
CA ASP A 169 1.80 8.27 1.66
C ASP A 169 1.36 7.11 2.57
N LEU A 170 2.03 5.96 2.52
CA LEU A 170 1.78 4.82 3.41
C LEU A 170 2.52 4.91 4.74
N LEU A 171 3.52 5.79 4.89
CA LEU A 171 4.29 5.92 6.12
C LEU A 171 3.38 6.11 7.33
N PHE A 172 2.45 7.06 7.23
CA PHE A 172 1.41 7.30 8.22
C PHE A 172 0.05 7.54 7.51
N PRO A 173 -1.05 6.94 7.97
CA PRO A 173 -1.15 6.07 9.15
C PRO A 173 -0.79 4.60 8.91
N HIS A 174 -0.75 4.13 7.64
CA HIS A 174 -0.81 2.70 7.31
C HIS A 174 0.32 1.88 7.94
N HIS A 175 1.60 2.21 7.67
CA HIS A 175 2.73 1.44 8.18
C HIS A 175 2.92 1.60 9.69
N GLU A 176 2.65 2.78 10.24
CA GLU A 176 2.67 3.01 11.68
C GLU A 176 1.63 2.14 12.40
N MET A 177 0.39 2.13 11.88
CA MET A 177 -0.71 1.36 12.47
C MET A 177 -0.55 -0.14 12.26
N SER A 178 -0.08 -0.57 11.09
CA SER A 178 0.21 -1.98 10.83
C SER A 178 1.30 -2.52 11.76
N ALA A 179 2.36 -1.76 11.97
CA ALA A 179 3.41 -2.16 12.92
C ALA A 179 2.92 -2.19 14.36
N THR A 180 2.05 -1.25 14.73
CA THR A 180 1.45 -1.19 16.07
C THR A 180 0.56 -2.40 16.32
N GLN A 181 -0.33 -2.72 15.40
CA GLN A 181 -1.21 -3.89 15.45
C GLN A 181 -0.41 -5.19 15.46
N GLY A 182 0.61 -5.29 14.58
CA GLY A 182 1.46 -6.46 14.48
C GLY A 182 2.24 -6.76 15.76
N ARG A 183 2.75 -5.73 16.44
CA ARG A 183 3.41 -5.88 17.74
C ARG A 183 2.45 -6.34 18.83
N LEU A 184 1.25 -5.77 18.90
CA LEU A 184 0.23 -6.17 19.87
C LEU A 184 -0.23 -7.61 19.66
N LEU A 185 -0.45 -8.02 18.43
CA LEU A 185 -0.90 -9.37 18.09
C LEU A 185 0.16 -10.45 18.30
N SER A 186 1.42 -10.14 18.03
CA SER A 186 2.52 -11.12 18.08
C SER A 186 3.31 -11.10 19.39
N GLY A 187 3.24 -10.00 20.15
CA GLY A 187 4.14 -9.75 21.29
C GLY A 187 5.59 -9.44 20.87
N ALA A 188 5.88 -9.32 19.57
CA ALA A 188 7.20 -9.02 19.08
C ALA A 188 7.59 -7.57 19.38
N HIS A 189 8.89 -7.35 19.64
CA HIS A 189 9.40 -6.00 19.89
C HIS A 189 9.37 -5.12 18.63
N SER A 190 9.56 -5.72 17.45
CA SER A 190 9.59 -5.03 16.17
C SER A 190 8.78 -5.80 15.13
N PHE A 191 8.06 -5.09 14.27
CA PHE A 191 7.28 -5.67 13.17
C PHE A 191 8.17 -5.87 11.94
N ALA A 192 8.93 -4.84 11.55
CA ALA A 192 9.93 -4.92 10.49
C ALA A 192 11.29 -4.42 11.00
N GLN A 193 12.38 -4.84 10.35
CA GLN A 193 13.74 -4.38 10.65
C GLN A 193 14.00 -2.99 10.06
N ALA A 194 13.43 -2.71 8.88
CA ALA A 194 13.56 -1.43 8.20
C ALA A 194 12.25 -1.03 7.52
N TYR A 195 12.06 0.28 7.36
CA TYR A 195 10.94 0.88 6.63
C TYR A 195 11.51 1.71 5.48
N VAL A 196 11.09 1.37 4.25
CA VAL A 196 11.58 2.04 3.04
C VAL A 196 10.41 2.66 2.29
N HIS A 197 10.47 3.97 2.09
CA HIS A 197 9.39 4.70 1.41
C HIS A 197 9.90 5.38 0.16
N GLN A 198 9.18 5.17 -0.93
CA GLN A 198 9.43 5.83 -2.19
C GLN A 198 8.68 7.15 -2.26
N ALA A 199 9.35 8.19 -2.71
CA ALA A 199 8.73 9.49 -2.94
C ALA A 199 7.68 9.43 -4.07
N MET A 200 6.74 10.37 -4.03
CA MET A 200 5.63 10.41 -4.97
C MET A 200 6.07 10.91 -6.35
N VAL A 201 5.38 10.43 -7.37
CA VAL A 201 5.52 10.92 -8.75
C VAL A 201 4.33 11.82 -9.07
N GLY A 202 4.61 13.05 -9.46
CA GLY A 202 3.61 14.03 -9.86
C GLY A 202 3.37 14.05 -11.37
N LEU A 203 2.38 14.81 -11.78
CA LEU A 203 2.10 15.16 -13.18
C LEU A 203 1.57 16.59 -13.23
N ASP A 204 2.20 17.44 -14.04
CA ASP A 204 1.80 18.84 -14.26
C ASP A 204 1.73 19.67 -12.94
N GLY A 205 2.68 19.45 -12.02
CA GLY A 205 2.74 20.15 -10.74
C GLY A 205 1.76 19.64 -9.69
N GLU A 206 1.07 18.52 -9.97
CA GLU A 206 0.08 17.95 -9.06
C GLU A 206 0.33 16.47 -8.78
N LYS A 207 -0.09 16.02 -7.59
CA LYS A 207 -0.09 14.59 -7.26
C LYS A 207 -1.00 13.83 -8.23
N MET A 208 -0.50 12.74 -8.82
CA MET A 208 -1.34 11.81 -9.56
C MET A 208 -2.38 11.18 -8.64
N SER A 209 -3.65 11.20 -9.02
CA SER A 209 -4.72 10.57 -8.27
C SER A 209 -5.84 10.05 -9.14
N LYS A 210 -6.51 8.98 -8.69
CA LYS A 210 -7.66 8.40 -9.39
C LYS A 210 -8.83 9.39 -9.50
N SER A 211 -9.06 10.19 -8.46
CA SER A 211 -10.16 11.16 -8.42
C SER A 211 -9.97 12.32 -9.41
N ARG A 212 -8.74 12.68 -9.73
CA ARG A 212 -8.41 13.73 -10.71
C ARG A 212 -8.34 13.20 -12.14
N GLY A 213 -8.24 11.87 -12.31
CA GLY A 213 -8.11 11.25 -13.63
C GLY A 213 -6.78 11.55 -14.35
N ASN A 214 -5.77 12.04 -13.63
CA ASN A 214 -4.46 12.44 -14.15
C ASN A 214 -3.40 11.35 -13.99
N LEU A 215 -3.78 10.07 -14.04
CA LEU A 215 -2.85 8.95 -13.88
C LEU A 215 -2.14 8.65 -15.21
N VAL A 216 -0.83 8.50 -15.14
CA VAL A 216 -0.04 7.83 -16.18
C VAL A 216 -0.05 6.34 -15.88
N LEU A 217 -0.76 5.57 -16.68
CA LEU A 217 -0.92 4.13 -16.48
C LEU A 217 0.05 3.35 -17.35
N VAL A 218 0.74 2.40 -16.77
CA VAL A 218 1.67 1.50 -17.50
C VAL A 218 0.94 0.75 -18.61
N SER A 219 -0.26 0.24 -18.34
CA SER A 219 -1.10 -0.44 -19.31
C SER A 219 -1.43 0.43 -20.54
N LYS A 220 -1.68 1.72 -20.32
CA LYS A 220 -1.96 2.66 -21.41
C LYS A 220 -0.68 2.90 -22.25
N LEU A 221 0.45 3.16 -21.61
CA LEU A 221 1.71 3.33 -22.32
C LEU A 221 2.07 2.09 -23.15
N ARG A 222 1.84 0.89 -22.60
CA ARG A 222 2.03 -0.38 -23.33
C ARG A 222 1.09 -0.50 -24.53
N ALA A 223 -0.19 -0.16 -24.35
CA ALA A 223 -1.18 -0.18 -25.44
C ALA A 223 -0.81 0.81 -26.56
N ASP A 224 -0.20 1.95 -26.21
CA ASP A 224 0.31 2.94 -27.16
C ASP A 224 1.65 2.51 -27.80
N GLY A 225 2.14 1.29 -27.52
CA GLY A 225 3.32 0.70 -28.14
C GLY A 225 4.65 1.11 -27.50
N VAL A 226 4.62 1.69 -26.30
CA VAL A 226 5.84 2.01 -25.55
C VAL A 226 6.49 0.73 -25.05
N ASP A 227 7.81 0.57 -25.27
CA ASP A 227 8.58 -0.55 -24.75
C ASP A 227 8.57 -0.54 -23.21
N PRO A 228 8.12 -1.61 -22.52
CA PRO A 228 8.08 -1.64 -21.07
C PRO A 228 9.42 -1.39 -20.39
N MET A 229 10.52 -1.77 -21.02
CA MET A 229 11.87 -1.48 -20.49
C MET A 229 12.21 0.00 -20.53
N ALA A 230 11.65 0.77 -21.47
CA ALA A 230 11.81 2.23 -21.49
C ALA A 230 11.02 2.85 -20.32
N ILE A 231 9.80 2.36 -20.03
CA ILE A 231 9.03 2.80 -18.87
C ILE A 231 9.82 2.52 -17.58
N ARG A 232 10.35 1.30 -17.45
CA ARG A 232 11.20 0.92 -16.30
C ARG A 232 12.42 1.82 -16.15
N LEU A 233 13.10 2.15 -17.25
CA LEU A 233 14.26 3.03 -17.22
C LEU A 233 13.88 4.46 -16.84
N ALA A 234 12.74 4.99 -17.28
CA ALA A 234 12.25 6.30 -16.88
C ALA A 234 12.02 6.37 -15.36
N LEU A 235 11.41 5.33 -14.78
CA LEU A 235 11.21 5.22 -13.33
C LEU A 235 12.54 5.13 -12.56
N LEU A 236 13.52 4.40 -13.08
CA LEU A 236 14.82 4.20 -12.44
C LEU A 236 15.81 5.36 -12.64
N ASP A 237 15.50 6.33 -13.49
CA ASP A 237 16.35 7.51 -13.74
C ASP A 237 16.33 8.51 -12.56
N HIS A 238 15.41 8.32 -11.64
CA HIS A 238 15.23 9.17 -10.46
C HIS A 238 15.57 8.44 -9.18
N HIS A 239 16.14 9.16 -8.21
CA HIS A 239 16.40 8.59 -6.90
C HIS A 239 15.06 8.33 -6.18
N TYR A 240 14.85 7.14 -5.65
CA TYR A 240 13.57 6.71 -5.10
C TYR A 240 13.01 7.58 -3.95
N ARG A 241 13.86 8.32 -3.22
CA ARG A 241 13.45 9.24 -2.15
C ARG A 241 13.17 10.67 -2.61
N THR A 242 13.37 10.97 -3.91
CA THR A 242 13.17 12.33 -4.44
C THR A 242 11.87 12.39 -5.20
N GLU A 243 11.01 13.33 -4.84
CA GLU A 243 9.80 13.64 -5.61
C GLU A 243 10.19 14.15 -7.00
N TRP A 244 9.47 13.73 -8.00
CA TRP A 244 9.68 14.16 -9.37
C TRP A 244 8.37 14.16 -10.17
N GLU A 245 8.39 14.87 -11.29
CA GLU A 245 7.25 14.97 -12.19
C GLU A 245 7.46 14.07 -13.40
N TRP A 246 6.46 13.27 -13.74
CA TRP A 246 6.47 12.53 -14.98
C TRP A 246 6.36 13.49 -16.17
N THR A 247 7.25 13.35 -17.15
CA THR A 247 7.21 14.10 -18.40
C THR A 247 7.42 13.20 -19.60
N ASP A 248 6.87 13.59 -20.76
CA ASP A 248 7.13 12.89 -22.02
C ASP A 248 8.63 12.94 -22.39
N ALA A 249 9.34 13.97 -21.94
CA ALA A 249 10.79 14.09 -22.15
C ALA A 249 11.57 13.03 -21.37
N ASP A 250 11.13 12.64 -20.16
CA ASP A 250 11.75 11.56 -19.39
C ASP A 250 11.59 10.22 -20.11
N LEU A 251 10.39 9.96 -20.63
CA LEU A 251 10.12 8.76 -21.41
C LEU A 251 10.95 8.73 -22.70
N ALA A 252 11.02 9.83 -23.43
CA ALA A 252 11.81 9.93 -24.66
C ALA A 252 13.31 9.66 -24.40
N ARG A 253 13.87 10.25 -23.33
CA ARG A 253 15.26 9.97 -22.92
C ARG A 253 15.50 8.50 -22.56
N ALA A 254 14.54 7.89 -21.87
CA ALA A 254 14.60 6.47 -21.52
C ALA A 254 14.55 5.57 -22.75
N GLN A 255 13.70 5.87 -23.75
CA GLN A 255 13.64 5.16 -25.03
C GLN A 255 14.95 5.28 -25.81
N GLU A 256 15.53 6.47 -25.91
CA GLU A 256 16.82 6.69 -26.56
C GLU A 256 17.93 5.88 -25.85
N ARG A 257 18.02 5.95 -24.52
CA ARG A 257 18.99 5.21 -23.72
C ARG A 257 18.87 3.70 -23.92
N LEU A 258 17.63 3.18 -23.92
CA LEU A 258 17.37 1.77 -24.18
C LEU A 258 17.86 1.37 -25.59
N GLY A 259 17.60 2.19 -26.60
CA GLY A 259 18.08 1.99 -27.96
C GLY A 259 19.62 1.96 -28.02
N GLN A 260 20.29 2.89 -27.36
CA GLN A 260 21.75 2.94 -27.28
C GLN A 260 22.33 1.67 -26.60
N TRP A 261 21.72 1.22 -25.49
CA TRP A 261 22.18 0.01 -24.80
C TRP A 261 21.98 -1.25 -25.63
N ARG A 262 20.86 -1.40 -26.31
CA ARG A 262 20.59 -2.53 -27.22
C ARG A 262 21.56 -2.54 -28.41
N ALA A 263 21.83 -1.37 -28.99
CA ALA A 263 22.80 -1.22 -30.07
C ALA A 263 24.24 -1.55 -29.62
N ALA A 264 24.59 -1.17 -28.39
CA ALA A 264 25.91 -1.50 -27.84
C ALA A 264 26.03 -3.02 -27.57
N LEU A 265 24.99 -3.65 -27.03
CA LEU A 265 24.99 -5.10 -26.76
C LEU A 265 24.95 -5.97 -28.02
N SER A 266 24.44 -5.44 -29.14
CA SER A 266 24.40 -6.17 -30.42
C SER A 266 25.76 -6.19 -31.16
N ARG A 267 26.76 -5.42 -30.70
CA ARG A 267 28.08 -5.37 -31.30
C ARG A 267 28.95 -6.54 -30.84
N ASN A 268 29.66 -7.16 -31.79
CA ASN A 268 30.65 -8.19 -31.49
C ASN A 268 31.96 -7.55 -31.02
N GLY A 269 32.31 -7.75 -29.76
CA GLY A 269 33.54 -7.28 -29.15
C GLY A 269 33.44 -5.84 -28.61
N GLY A 270 34.29 -5.52 -27.66
CA GLY A 270 34.40 -4.22 -27.00
C GLY A 270 35.68 -4.14 -26.17
N PRO A 271 36.07 -2.97 -25.67
CA PRO A 271 37.22 -2.83 -24.77
C PRO A 271 37.03 -3.66 -23.50
N ALA A 272 38.11 -4.06 -22.86
CA ALA A 272 38.05 -4.77 -21.58
C ALA A 272 37.33 -3.92 -20.52
N THR A 273 36.27 -4.45 -19.96
CA THR A 273 35.40 -3.72 -19.02
C THR A 273 35.66 -4.03 -17.54
N ALA A 274 36.71 -4.85 -17.25
CA ALA A 274 37.00 -5.31 -15.88
C ALA A 274 37.21 -4.14 -14.89
N ASP A 275 37.85 -3.06 -15.31
CA ASP A 275 38.09 -1.89 -14.48
C ASP A 275 36.79 -1.10 -14.23
N LEU A 276 35.96 -0.96 -15.26
CA LEU A 276 34.66 -0.32 -15.14
C LEU A 276 33.73 -1.09 -14.22
N ILE A 277 33.72 -2.42 -14.34
CA ILE A 277 32.92 -3.29 -13.44
C ILE A 277 33.42 -3.18 -12.00
N ARG A 278 34.76 -3.13 -11.78
CA ARG A 278 35.30 -2.90 -10.42
C ARG A 278 34.88 -1.54 -9.86
N ALA A 279 34.99 -0.48 -10.66
CA ALA A 279 34.58 0.86 -10.24
C ALA A 279 33.09 0.92 -9.92
N LEU A 280 32.23 0.30 -10.74
CA LEU A 280 30.79 0.22 -10.49
C LEU A 280 30.48 -0.54 -9.18
N ARG A 281 31.13 -1.68 -8.94
CA ARG A 281 30.94 -2.47 -7.71
C ARG A 281 31.43 -1.75 -6.45
N ALA A 282 32.40 -0.85 -6.58
CA ALA A 282 32.90 -0.05 -5.46
C ALA A 282 32.02 1.19 -5.18
N ALA A 283 31.16 1.58 -6.13
CA ALA A 283 30.25 2.72 -6.00
C ALA A 283 28.86 2.33 -5.50
N VAL A 284 28.57 1.03 -5.38
CA VAL A 284 27.35 0.45 -4.84
C VAL A 284 27.65 -0.18 -3.47
#